data_12a12c7a8db49d2a20c92ffa3913cdff
#
_entry.id   12a12c7a8db49d2a20c92ffa3913cdff
#
_cell.length_a   1.000
_cell.length_b   1.000
_cell.length_c   1.000
_cell.angle_alpha   90.00
_cell.angle_beta   90.00
_cell.angle_gamma   90.00
#
_symmetry.space_group_name_H-M   'P 1'
#
loop_
_entity.id
_entity.type
_entity.pdbx_description
1 polymer ?
#
loop_
_entity_poly.entity_id
_entity_poly.type
_entity_poly.pdbx_seq_one_letter_code
_entity_poly.pdbx_strand_id
1 'polypeptide(L)'
;MEVSSLGGCNVAWDFVELPSQINENWTWEREALNRFARHGQTGDPIPAPLLDKMMAARNYGAASFFMRQLSFGKIDLELHMHTAAYVDRDIEEVDREVLADYRIPLTETGSSMLRAFSHIFDGGYESGYYSYKWAEMLEADAFSRFASEGIFNPATGRDFRRCILSRGNSRSAAELYRDFMHRDPDPTAMLRRCGIL
;
A
#
# COMPACT_ATOMS: atom_id res chain seq x y z
N MET A 1 -4.73 -21.16 -11.00
CA MET A 1 -5.36 -20.38 -12.08
C MET A 1 -5.39 -21.22 -13.33
N GLU A 2 -6.53 -21.23 -14.03
CA GLU A 2 -6.71 -22.10 -15.21
C GLU A 2 -5.98 -21.56 -16.46
N VAL A 3 -5.75 -20.25 -16.52
CA VAL A 3 -5.08 -19.57 -17.64
C VAL A 3 -3.86 -18.81 -17.11
N SER A 4 -2.66 -19.31 -17.42
CA SER A 4 -1.40 -18.76 -16.89
C SER A 4 -1.13 -17.31 -17.35
N SER A 5 -1.53 -16.95 -18.57
CA SER A 5 -1.35 -15.60 -19.12
C SER A 5 -2.18 -14.51 -18.41
N LEU A 6 -3.18 -14.90 -17.63
CA LEU A 6 -4.00 -14.00 -16.82
C LEU A 6 -3.53 -13.93 -15.36
N GLY A 7 -2.45 -14.63 -15.02
CA GLY A 7 -1.96 -14.76 -13.64
C GLY A 7 -0.80 -13.83 -13.31
N GLY A 8 -0.38 -13.93 -12.07
CA GLY A 8 0.71 -13.11 -11.53
C GLY A 8 0.34 -11.63 -11.50
N CYS A 9 1.27 -10.78 -11.97
CA CYS A 9 1.08 -9.33 -12.02
C CYS A 9 0.31 -8.82 -13.24
N ASN A 10 -0.27 -9.71 -14.07
CA ASN A 10 -1.05 -9.33 -15.26
C ASN A 10 -2.47 -8.89 -14.88
N VAL A 11 -2.60 -7.90 -14.03
CA VAL A 11 -3.84 -7.28 -13.57
C VAL A 11 -3.72 -5.76 -13.69
N ALA A 12 -4.81 -5.02 -13.48
CA ALA A 12 -4.75 -3.55 -13.46
C ALA A 12 -3.74 -3.05 -12.40
N TRP A 13 -2.95 -2.02 -12.72
CA TRP A 13 -1.93 -1.46 -11.81
C TRP A 13 -2.49 -1.05 -10.46
N ASP A 14 -3.65 -0.43 -10.44
CA ASP A 14 -4.34 0.00 -9.21
C ASP A 14 -4.97 -1.16 -8.40
N PHE A 15 -4.75 -2.39 -8.85
CA PHE A 15 -5.20 -3.61 -8.16
C PHE A 15 -4.07 -4.57 -7.81
N VAL A 16 -2.92 -4.47 -8.49
CA VAL A 16 -1.81 -5.42 -8.38
C VAL A 16 -1.23 -5.53 -6.97
N GLU A 17 -1.21 -4.44 -6.21
CA GLU A 17 -0.64 -4.39 -4.86
C GLU A 17 -1.64 -4.72 -3.74
N LEU A 18 -2.93 -4.93 -4.06
CA LEU A 18 -3.89 -5.32 -3.03
C LEU A 18 -3.48 -6.61 -2.31
N PRO A 19 -3.05 -7.69 -2.99
CA PRO A 19 -2.65 -8.92 -2.32
C PRO A 19 -1.37 -8.80 -1.48
N SER A 20 -0.41 -7.99 -1.90
CA SER A 20 0.83 -7.77 -1.16
C SER A 20 0.57 -6.94 0.10
N GLN A 21 -0.09 -5.80 -0.06
CA GLN A 21 -0.33 -4.87 1.05
C GLN A 21 -1.31 -5.41 2.09
N ILE A 22 -2.35 -6.17 1.70
CA ILE A 22 -3.27 -6.75 2.70
C ILE A 22 -2.54 -7.67 3.68
N ASN A 23 -1.50 -8.38 3.22
CA ASN A 23 -0.73 -9.28 4.07
C ASN A 23 0.05 -8.55 5.18
N GLU A 24 0.35 -7.27 5.01
CA GLU A 24 1.04 -6.46 6.03
C GLU A 24 0.20 -6.33 7.30
N ASN A 25 -1.13 -6.36 7.21
CA ASN A 25 -2.00 -6.21 8.38
C ASN A 25 -1.75 -7.29 9.44
N TRP A 26 -1.45 -8.55 9.04
CA TRP A 26 -1.16 -9.62 10.00
C TRP A 26 0.08 -9.34 10.86
N THR A 27 1.00 -8.52 10.39
CA THR A 27 2.18 -8.11 11.18
C THR A 27 1.86 -7.12 12.29
N TRP A 28 0.63 -6.59 12.30
CA TRP A 28 0.09 -5.72 13.35
C TRP A 28 -0.93 -6.42 14.24
N GLU A 29 -1.26 -7.67 13.95
CA GLU A 29 -2.23 -8.44 14.71
C GLU A 29 -1.55 -9.30 15.79
N ARG A 30 -1.95 -9.11 17.06
CA ARG A 30 -1.39 -9.84 18.20
C ARG A 30 -1.48 -11.35 18.01
N GLU A 31 -2.63 -11.83 17.53
CA GLU A 31 -2.84 -13.27 17.30
C GLU A 31 -1.87 -13.82 16.25
N ALA A 32 -1.61 -13.06 15.19
CA ALA A 32 -0.66 -13.46 14.16
C ALA A 32 0.78 -13.43 14.68
N LEU A 33 1.18 -12.33 15.32
CA LEU A 33 2.52 -12.19 15.91
C LEU A 33 2.82 -13.32 16.90
N ASN A 34 1.87 -13.71 17.72
CA ASN A 34 2.02 -14.81 18.67
C ASN A 34 2.27 -16.19 18.00
N ARG A 35 2.01 -16.33 16.71
CA ARG A 35 2.27 -17.58 15.99
C ARG A 35 3.70 -17.71 15.48
N PHE A 36 4.33 -16.60 15.08
CA PHE A 36 5.64 -16.65 14.42
C PHE A 36 6.73 -15.78 15.06
N ALA A 37 6.35 -14.67 15.71
CA ALA A 37 7.32 -13.75 16.29
C ALA A 37 7.86 -14.31 17.62
N ARG A 38 9.09 -14.85 17.58
CA ARG A 38 9.74 -15.49 18.71
C ARG A 38 11.10 -14.87 18.97
N HIS A 39 11.48 -14.78 20.24
CA HIS A 39 12.81 -14.36 20.63
C HIS A 39 13.87 -15.36 20.13
N GLY A 40 14.90 -14.88 19.43
CA GLY A 40 15.84 -15.73 18.70
C GLY A 40 16.64 -16.71 19.57
N GLN A 41 16.81 -16.44 20.88
CA GLN A 41 17.53 -17.31 21.81
C GLN A 41 16.61 -18.14 22.71
N THR A 42 15.53 -17.50 23.23
CA THR A 42 14.66 -18.16 24.23
C THR A 42 13.41 -18.80 23.61
N GLY A 43 13.02 -18.43 22.40
CA GLY A 43 11.79 -18.88 21.77
C GLY A 43 10.50 -18.25 22.32
N ASP A 44 10.62 -17.33 23.28
CA ASP A 44 9.47 -16.67 23.90
C ASP A 44 8.74 -15.75 22.92
N PRO A 45 7.41 -15.54 23.07
CA PRO A 45 6.66 -14.56 22.31
C PRO A 45 7.08 -13.14 22.70
N ILE A 46 6.70 -12.15 21.88
CA ILE A 46 6.89 -10.74 22.21
C ILE A 46 6.17 -10.43 23.53
N PRO A 47 6.85 -9.83 24.54
CA PRO A 47 6.21 -9.45 25.78
C PRO A 47 5.03 -8.53 25.57
N ALA A 48 3.90 -8.78 26.23
CA ALA A 48 2.67 -8.01 26.03
C ALA A 48 2.88 -6.49 26.18
N PRO A 49 3.63 -5.97 27.18
CA PRO A 49 3.86 -4.52 27.29
C PRO A 49 4.65 -3.92 26.13
N LEU A 50 5.53 -4.70 25.49
CA LEU A 50 6.28 -4.25 24.30
C LEU A 50 5.37 -4.21 23.07
N LEU A 51 4.52 -5.22 22.91
CA LEU A 51 3.54 -5.27 21.83
C LEU A 51 2.53 -4.12 21.95
N ASP A 52 2.07 -3.79 23.18
CA ASP A 52 1.18 -2.65 23.42
C ASP A 52 1.83 -1.33 23.02
N LYS A 53 3.11 -1.13 23.34
CA LYS A 53 3.87 0.06 22.91
C LYS A 53 4.03 0.11 21.38
N MET A 54 4.28 -1.00 20.73
CA MET A 54 4.37 -1.08 19.28
C MET A 54 3.04 -0.67 18.64
N MET A 55 1.93 -1.19 19.13
CA MET A 55 0.59 -0.83 18.61
C MET A 55 0.28 0.66 18.84
N ALA A 56 0.60 1.21 20.01
CA ALA A 56 0.40 2.62 20.30
C ALA A 56 1.25 3.55 19.42
N ALA A 57 2.43 3.10 18.98
CA ALA A 57 3.32 3.87 18.12
C ALA A 57 2.97 3.76 16.63
N ARG A 58 2.02 2.92 16.23
CA ARG A 58 1.71 2.61 14.82
C ARG A 58 1.49 3.86 13.96
N ASN A 59 0.78 4.85 14.50
CA ASN A 59 0.42 6.06 13.77
C ASN A 59 1.41 7.23 14.00
N TYR A 60 2.54 6.97 14.68
CA TYR A 60 3.56 8.01 14.84
C TYR A 60 4.15 8.39 13.49
N GLY A 61 4.05 9.67 13.12
CA GLY A 61 4.51 10.17 11.83
C GLY A 61 3.64 9.76 10.62
N ALA A 62 2.49 9.12 10.82
CA ALA A 62 1.64 8.62 9.73
C ALA A 62 1.25 9.71 8.72
N ALA A 63 0.94 10.92 9.17
CA ALA A 63 0.61 12.05 8.28
C ALA A 63 1.78 12.41 7.36
N SER A 64 3.00 12.52 7.89
CA SER A 64 4.19 12.82 7.09
C SER A 64 4.49 11.69 6.09
N PHE A 65 4.35 10.43 6.52
CA PHE A 65 4.50 9.28 5.63
C PHE A 65 3.44 9.29 4.51
N PHE A 66 2.20 9.59 4.85
CA PHE A 66 1.11 9.67 3.88
C PHE A 66 1.37 10.77 2.84
N MET A 67 1.73 11.98 3.28
CA MET A 67 2.09 13.09 2.39
C MET A 67 3.28 12.74 1.49
N ARG A 68 4.27 12.03 2.00
CA ARG A 68 5.40 11.54 1.21
C ARG A 68 4.93 10.58 0.11
N GLN A 69 4.04 9.63 0.40
CA GLN A 69 3.52 8.72 -0.62
C GLN A 69 2.68 9.46 -1.69
N LEU A 70 1.89 10.46 -1.29
CA LEU A 70 1.17 11.30 -2.24
C LEU A 70 2.12 12.11 -3.12
N SER A 71 3.24 12.62 -2.56
CA SER A 71 4.25 13.35 -3.33
C SER A 71 4.87 12.48 -4.42
N PHE A 72 5.08 11.20 -4.17
CA PHE A 72 5.60 10.25 -5.17
C PHE A 72 4.63 10.07 -6.34
N GLY A 73 3.34 9.88 -6.06
CA GLY A 73 2.34 9.84 -7.11
C GLY A 73 2.19 11.16 -7.87
N LYS A 74 2.30 12.31 -7.15
CA LYS A 74 2.25 13.63 -7.80
C LYS A 74 3.40 13.84 -8.77
N ILE A 75 4.63 13.59 -8.35
CA ILE A 75 5.81 13.80 -9.21
C ILE A 75 5.85 12.82 -10.38
N ASP A 76 5.43 11.57 -10.17
CA ASP A 76 5.30 10.58 -11.23
C ASP A 76 4.36 11.06 -12.33
N LEU A 77 3.13 11.41 -11.98
CA LEU A 77 2.15 11.90 -12.95
C LEU A 77 2.62 13.18 -13.63
N GLU A 78 3.19 14.12 -12.90
CA GLU A 78 3.66 15.40 -13.44
C GLU A 78 4.72 15.20 -14.51
N LEU A 79 5.74 14.40 -14.21
CA LEU A 79 6.85 14.14 -15.14
C LEU A 79 6.40 13.42 -16.42
N HIS A 80 5.45 12.49 -16.30
CA HIS A 80 4.99 11.69 -17.44
C HIS A 80 3.90 12.39 -18.26
N MET A 81 3.05 13.20 -17.64
CA MET A 81 2.03 13.99 -18.35
C MET A 81 2.61 15.20 -19.06
N HIS A 82 3.69 15.76 -18.53
CA HIS A 82 4.29 17.01 -19.00
C HIS A 82 5.77 16.89 -19.33
N THR A 83 6.23 15.75 -19.83
CA THR A 83 7.63 15.40 -20.06
C THR A 83 8.39 16.51 -20.81
N ALA A 84 7.80 17.08 -21.87
CA ALA A 84 8.44 18.14 -22.65
C ALA A 84 8.75 19.42 -21.84
N ALA A 85 8.04 19.66 -20.75
CA ALA A 85 8.27 20.82 -19.89
C ALA A 85 9.49 20.64 -18.96
N TYR A 86 9.97 19.40 -18.79
CA TYR A 86 10.96 19.06 -17.77
C TYR A 86 12.27 18.46 -18.33
N VAL A 87 12.31 18.04 -19.60
CA VAL A 87 13.41 17.24 -20.18
C VAL A 87 14.79 17.91 -20.06
N ASP A 88 14.86 19.25 -20.16
CA ASP A 88 16.11 20.01 -20.09
C ASP A 88 16.28 20.77 -18.77
N ARG A 89 15.44 20.51 -17.76
CA ARG A 89 15.50 21.21 -16.48
C ARG A 89 16.34 20.46 -15.45
N ASP A 90 16.90 21.20 -14.50
CA ASP A 90 17.54 20.59 -13.34
C ASP A 90 16.51 19.83 -12.49
N ILE A 91 16.81 18.56 -12.24
CA ILE A 91 15.88 17.67 -11.52
C ILE A 91 15.61 18.11 -10.08
N GLU A 92 16.57 18.78 -9.43
CA GLU A 92 16.41 19.31 -8.07
C GLU A 92 15.47 20.53 -8.05
N GLU A 93 15.47 21.32 -9.12
CA GLU A 93 14.54 22.45 -9.27
C GLU A 93 13.13 21.96 -9.53
N VAL A 94 12.98 21.00 -10.45
CA VAL A 94 11.69 20.39 -10.76
C VAL A 94 11.08 19.76 -9.51
N ASP A 95 11.85 18.99 -8.76
CA ASP A 95 11.40 18.34 -7.54
C ASP A 95 10.95 19.35 -6.47
N ARG A 96 11.71 20.45 -6.29
CA ARG A 96 11.34 21.52 -5.35
C ARG A 96 10.04 22.24 -5.75
N GLU A 97 9.89 22.54 -7.04
CA GLU A 97 8.72 23.22 -7.58
C GLU A 97 7.45 22.35 -7.47
N VAL A 98 7.52 21.15 -8.02
CA VAL A 98 6.34 20.24 -8.11
C VAL A 98 5.88 19.77 -6.74
N LEU A 99 6.81 19.59 -5.80
CA LEU A 99 6.53 19.04 -4.49
C LEU A 99 6.49 20.08 -3.35
N ALA A 100 6.44 21.38 -3.67
CA ALA A 100 6.45 22.44 -2.66
C ALA A 100 5.37 22.25 -1.58
N ASP A 101 4.15 21.92 -1.99
CA ASP A 101 3.00 21.73 -1.06
C ASP A 101 3.03 20.41 -0.29
N TYR A 102 3.92 19.49 -0.65
CA TYR A 102 4.04 18.16 -0.03
C TYR A 102 5.18 18.07 0.98
N ARG A 103 5.96 19.15 1.15
CA ARG A 103 7.15 19.15 1.99
C ARG A 103 6.99 20.02 3.22
N ILE A 104 7.53 19.53 4.33
CA ILE A 104 7.75 20.37 5.50
C ILE A 104 8.93 21.30 5.16
N PRO A 105 8.80 22.61 5.32
CA PRO A 105 9.88 23.55 5.06
C PRO A 105 11.01 23.35 6.10
N LEU A 106 12.04 22.64 5.69
CA LEU A 106 13.27 22.45 6.47
C LEU A 106 14.37 23.37 5.93
N THR A 107 15.27 23.79 6.81
CA THR A 107 16.41 24.65 6.46
C THR A 107 17.44 23.95 5.56
N GLU A 108 17.54 22.63 5.65
CA GLU A 108 18.39 21.80 4.81
C GLU A 108 17.54 20.83 3.99
N THR A 109 17.64 20.91 2.68
CA THR A 109 17.06 19.94 1.75
C THR A 109 18.18 19.04 1.24
N GLY A 110 18.04 17.74 1.48
CA GLY A 110 18.91 16.74 0.83
C GLY A 110 18.69 16.73 -0.69
N SER A 111 19.51 15.94 -1.41
CA SER A 111 19.31 15.71 -2.83
C SER A 111 17.94 15.04 -3.09
N SER A 112 17.36 15.35 -4.26
CA SER A 112 16.10 14.74 -4.68
C SER A 112 16.24 13.22 -4.76
N MET A 113 15.22 12.52 -4.27
CA MET A 113 15.13 11.08 -4.45
C MET A 113 14.90 10.65 -5.91
N LEU A 114 14.49 11.57 -6.79
CA LEU A 114 14.25 11.28 -8.21
C LEU A 114 15.47 10.68 -8.91
N ARG A 115 16.69 11.01 -8.46
CA ARG A 115 17.93 10.42 -9.01
C ARG A 115 18.05 8.91 -8.78
N ALA A 116 17.29 8.36 -7.86
CA ALA A 116 17.32 6.94 -7.50
C ALA A 116 15.92 6.29 -7.55
N PHE A 117 14.93 7.01 -8.09
CA PHE A 117 13.54 6.56 -8.09
C PHE A 117 13.24 5.65 -9.29
N SER A 118 13.81 4.45 -9.30
CA SER A 118 13.66 3.48 -10.38
C SER A 118 12.20 3.10 -10.64
N HIS A 119 11.34 3.09 -9.64
CA HIS A 119 9.92 2.70 -9.79
C HIS A 119 9.22 3.42 -10.95
N ILE A 120 9.47 4.73 -11.11
CA ILE A 120 8.78 5.56 -12.10
C ILE A 120 9.58 5.78 -13.40
N PHE A 121 10.80 5.20 -13.51
CA PHE A 121 11.64 5.35 -14.72
C PHE A 121 12.01 4.01 -15.36
N ASP A 122 12.08 2.92 -14.60
CA ASP A 122 12.48 1.58 -15.08
C ASP A 122 11.86 0.46 -14.24
N GLY A 123 10.94 0.80 -13.37
CA GLY A 123 10.33 -0.12 -12.42
C GLY A 123 8.94 -0.63 -12.82
N GLY A 124 8.41 -0.16 -13.95
CA GLY A 124 7.08 -0.54 -14.43
C GLY A 124 5.91 0.22 -13.77
N TYR A 125 6.19 1.27 -12.97
CA TYR A 125 5.17 2.11 -12.34
C TYR A 125 5.12 3.53 -12.93
N GLU A 126 5.63 3.71 -14.14
CA GLU A 126 5.56 4.96 -14.89
C GLU A 126 4.10 5.40 -15.06
N SER A 127 3.76 6.58 -14.58
CA SER A 127 2.38 7.10 -14.46
C SER A 127 1.45 6.26 -13.55
N GLY A 128 2.01 5.29 -12.83
CA GLY A 128 1.27 4.31 -12.06
C GLY A 128 1.57 4.28 -10.56
N TYR A 129 2.44 5.13 -10.03
CA TYR A 129 2.83 5.09 -8.62
C TYR A 129 1.66 5.35 -7.65
N TYR A 130 0.65 6.09 -8.06
CA TYR A 130 -0.58 6.32 -7.29
C TYR A 130 -1.26 5.01 -6.86
N SER A 131 -1.02 3.93 -7.62
CA SER A 131 -1.62 2.61 -7.39
C SER A 131 -1.33 2.04 -6.00
N TYR A 132 -0.18 2.37 -5.40
CA TYR A 132 0.15 1.96 -4.02
C TYR A 132 -0.84 2.52 -3.00
N LYS A 133 -1.21 3.80 -3.12
CA LYS A 133 -2.21 4.40 -2.21
C LYS A 133 -3.63 3.96 -2.53
N TRP A 134 -3.92 3.72 -3.79
CA TRP A 134 -5.20 3.15 -4.19
C TRP A 134 -5.37 1.73 -3.65
N ALA A 135 -4.35 0.88 -3.81
CA ALA A 135 -4.35 -0.48 -3.28
C ALA A 135 -4.38 -0.51 -1.74
N GLU A 136 -3.73 0.45 -1.06
CA GLU A 136 -3.81 0.60 0.40
C GLU A 136 -5.23 0.89 0.88
N MET A 137 -5.99 1.68 0.13
CA MET A 137 -7.41 1.91 0.42
C MET A 137 -8.22 0.63 0.25
N LEU A 138 -8.02 -0.10 -0.85
CA LEU A 138 -8.71 -1.35 -1.13
C LEU A 138 -8.39 -2.43 -0.08
N GLU A 139 -7.11 -2.59 0.27
CA GLU A 139 -6.68 -3.63 1.20
C GLU A 139 -7.13 -3.35 2.63
N ALA A 140 -7.11 -2.08 3.08
CA ALA A 140 -7.58 -1.72 4.41
C ALA A 140 -9.07 -2.05 4.59
N ASP A 141 -9.86 -1.77 3.56
CA ASP A 141 -11.29 -2.09 3.54
C ASP A 141 -11.51 -3.61 3.43
N ALA A 142 -10.77 -4.30 2.56
CA ALA A 142 -10.83 -5.76 2.44
C ALA A 142 -10.41 -6.47 3.75
N PHE A 143 -9.39 -5.95 4.45
CA PHE A 143 -8.98 -6.48 5.74
C PHE A 143 -10.05 -6.31 6.84
N SER A 144 -10.91 -5.31 6.74
CA SER A 144 -12.02 -5.11 7.68
C SER A 144 -12.94 -6.35 7.76
N ARG A 145 -13.11 -7.06 6.65
CA ARG A 145 -13.85 -8.35 6.63
C ARG A 145 -13.11 -9.42 7.44
N PHE A 146 -11.79 -9.55 7.28
CA PHE A 146 -11.01 -10.49 8.10
C PHE A 146 -11.04 -10.10 9.58
N ALA A 147 -10.95 -8.82 9.89
CA ALA A 147 -11.01 -8.36 11.28
C ALA A 147 -12.36 -8.68 11.93
N SER A 148 -13.47 -8.58 11.20
CA SER A 148 -14.81 -8.85 11.72
C SER A 148 -15.17 -10.34 11.79
N GLU A 149 -14.69 -11.14 10.83
CA GLU A 149 -15.00 -12.56 10.71
C GLU A 149 -13.95 -13.47 11.40
N GLY A 150 -12.81 -12.88 11.82
CA GLY A 150 -11.64 -13.55 12.37
C GLY A 150 -10.49 -13.60 11.37
N ILE A 151 -9.33 -13.07 11.78
CA ILE A 151 -8.16 -12.93 10.88
C ILE A 151 -7.59 -14.25 10.37
N PHE A 152 -7.90 -15.36 11.00
CA PHE A 152 -7.56 -16.71 10.57
C PHE A 152 -8.79 -17.56 10.21
N ASN A 153 -9.93 -16.92 9.95
CA ASN A 153 -11.13 -17.64 9.50
C ASN A 153 -10.87 -18.30 8.13
N PRO A 154 -10.90 -19.65 8.06
CA PRO A 154 -10.59 -20.33 6.81
C PRO A 154 -11.65 -20.13 5.72
N ALA A 155 -12.88 -19.75 6.07
CA ALA A 155 -13.91 -19.45 5.08
C ALA A 155 -13.61 -18.14 4.37
N THR A 156 -13.32 -17.08 5.13
CA THR A 156 -12.92 -15.77 4.59
C THR A 156 -11.65 -15.88 3.75
N GLY A 157 -10.66 -16.64 4.21
CA GLY A 157 -9.43 -16.89 3.45
C GLY A 157 -9.68 -17.64 2.13
N ARG A 158 -10.59 -18.63 2.11
CA ARG A 158 -10.99 -19.30 0.86
C ARG A 158 -11.74 -18.37 -0.07
N ASP A 159 -12.60 -17.50 0.45
CA ASP A 159 -13.30 -16.50 -0.36
C ASP A 159 -12.32 -15.51 -0.98
N PHE A 160 -11.37 -14.97 -0.21
CA PHE A 160 -10.33 -14.08 -0.73
C PHE A 160 -9.51 -14.76 -1.83
N ARG A 161 -9.08 -15.99 -1.59
CA ARG A 161 -8.39 -16.79 -2.61
C ARG A 161 -9.25 -16.98 -3.86
N ARG A 162 -10.52 -17.34 -3.70
CA ARG A 162 -11.45 -17.63 -4.81
C ARG A 162 -11.81 -16.38 -5.62
N CYS A 163 -12.11 -15.27 -4.93
CA CYS A 163 -12.61 -14.04 -5.57
C CYS A 163 -11.48 -13.16 -6.10
N ILE A 164 -10.32 -13.12 -5.43
CA ILE A 164 -9.21 -12.22 -5.75
C ILE A 164 -8.03 -13.02 -6.33
N LEU A 165 -7.33 -13.82 -5.52
CA LEU A 165 -6.03 -14.36 -5.86
C LEU A 165 -6.04 -15.35 -7.03
N SER A 166 -7.10 -16.15 -7.18
CA SER A 166 -7.18 -17.16 -8.22
C SER A 166 -7.75 -16.64 -9.54
N ARG A 167 -8.20 -15.39 -9.59
CA ARG A 167 -8.88 -14.83 -10.77
C ARG A 167 -7.93 -14.12 -11.74
N GLY A 168 -6.88 -13.47 -11.24
CA GLY A 168 -6.03 -12.63 -12.07
C GLY A 168 -6.85 -11.62 -12.87
N ASN A 169 -6.53 -11.45 -14.13
CA ASN A 169 -7.22 -10.52 -15.03
C ASN A 169 -8.41 -11.15 -15.79
N SER A 170 -9.06 -12.16 -15.22
CA SER A 170 -10.21 -12.82 -15.87
C SER A 170 -11.49 -12.00 -15.83
N ARG A 171 -11.56 -11.01 -14.95
CA ARG A 171 -12.66 -10.04 -14.79
C ARG A 171 -12.09 -8.70 -14.30
N SER A 172 -12.88 -7.64 -14.37
CA SER A 172 -12.45 -6.33 -13.87
C SER A 172 -12.15 -6.36 -12.36
N ALA A 173 -11.18 -5.56 -11.91
CA ALA A 173 -10.82 -5.41 -10.51
C ALA A 173 -12.03 -5.06 -9.63
N ALA A 174 -12.90 -4.16 -10.12
CA ALA A 174 -14.12 -3.77 -9.40
C ALA A 174 -15.09 -4.93 -9.19
N GLU A 175 -15.25 -5.80 -10.18
CA GLU A 175 -16.10 -7.00 -10.05
C GLU A 175 -15.52 -8.00 -9.06
N LEU A 176 -14.22 -8.28 -9.15
CA LEU A 176 -13.52 -9.18 -8.23
C LEU A 176 -13.61 -8.68 -6.79
N TYR A 177 -13.45 -7.37 -6.61
CA TYR A 177 -13.57 -6.76 -5.29
C TYR A 177 -14.99 -6.90 -4.72
N ARG A 178 -16.02 -6.59 -5.53
CA ARG A 178 -17.43 -6.77 -5.13
C ARG A 178 -17.80 -8.22 -4.85
N ASP A 179 -17.22 -9.17 -5.58
CA ASP A 179 -17.42 -10.60 -5.31
C ASP A 179 -16.89 -10.99 -3.91
N PHE A 180 -15.82 -10.35 -3.46
CA PHE A 180 -15.27 -10.59 -2.12
C PHE A 180 -15.99 -9.79 -1.03
N MET A 181 -16.16 -8.47 -1.23
CA MET A 181 -16.70 -7.57 -0.19
C MET A 181 -18.22 -7.43 -0.21
N HIS A 182 -18.91 -7.88 -1.29
CA HIS A 182 -20.35 -7.71 -1.53
C HIS A 182 -20.81 -6.25 -1.58
N ARG A 183 -19.90 -5.32 -1.79
CA ARG A 183 -20.12 -3.88 -1.93
C ARG A 183 -18.95 -3.20 -2.64
N ASP A 184 -19.11 -1.93 -2.95
CA ASP A 184 -18.01 -1.08 -3.41
C ASP A 184 -17.01 -0.78 -2.28
N PRO A 185 -15.76 -0.41 -2.63
CA PRO A 185 -14.73 0.00 -1.67
C PRO A 185 -15.16 1.20 -0.82
N ASP A 186 -14.77 1.18 0.46
CA ASP A 186 -14.96 2.28 1.39
C ASP A 186 -13.60 2.80 1.90
N PRO A 187 -13.21 4.05 1.60
CA PRO A 187 -11.94 4.62 2.05
C PRO A 187 -11.85 4.83 3.57
N THR A 188 -12.98 4.77 4.26
CA THR A 188 -13.07 5.04 5.70
C THR A 188 -12.18 4.11 6.53
N ALA A 189 -12.04 2.85 6.12
CA ALA A 189 -11.19 1.87 6.81
C ALA A 189 -9.71 2.31 6.83
N MET A 190 -9.19 2.78 5.70
CA MET A 190 -7.82 3.31 5.62
C MET A 190 -7.67 4.59 6.46
N LEU A 191 -8.60 5.52 6.36
CA LEU A 191 -8.54 6.79 7.10
C LEU A 191 -8.54 6.57 8.62
N ARG A 192 -9.36 5.66 9.11
CA ARG A 192 -9.37 5.26 10.54
C ARG A 192 -8.05 4.60 10.94
N ARG A 193 -7.52 3.70 10.13
CA ARG A 193 -6.24 3.04 10.39
C ARG A 193 -5.09 4.04 10.50
N CYS A 194 -5.10 5.06 9.66
CA CYS A 194 -4.10 6.15 9.68
C CYS A 194 -4.33 7.19 10.80
N GLY A 195 -5.41 7.08 11.57
CA GLY A 195 -5.74 8.05 12.63
C GLY A 195 -6.21 9.41 12.11
N ILE A 196 -6.80 9.45 10.90
CA ILE A 196 -7.35 10.67 10.28
C ILE A 196 -8.84 10.83 10.63
N LEU A 197 -9.53 9.72 10.88
CA LEU A 197 -10.92 9.64 11.35
C LEU A 197 -11.00 8.90 12.68
#